data_d7ccef4e20690b4a34b7d8d21f46de16
#
_entry.id   d7ccef4e20690b4a34b7d8d21f46de16
#
_cell.length_a   1.000
_cell.length_b   1.000
_cell.length_c   1.000
_cell.angle_alpha   90.00
_cell.angle_beta   90.00
_cell.angle_gamma   90.00
#
_symmetry.space_group_name_H-M   'P 1'
#
loop_
_entity.id
_entity.type
_entity.pdbx_description
1 polymer ?
#
loop_
_entity_poly.entity_id
_entity_poly.type
_entity_poly.pdbx_seq_one_letter_code
_entity_poly.pdbx_strand_id
1 'polypeptide(L)'
;MQDGLGYSFPMYETRVEAEFAAAHFLADFHGKCERLQGHNYRVLAHARGDVLDEGGMLLDFGILKGALRDVCAALDHSNLNETLEFLNNPSAERIARYIFDELKKRLPNAPVWAVDVYETPTSRARYYE
;
A
#
# COMPACT_ATOMS: atom_id res chain seq x y z
N MET A 1 3.37 13.96 15.29
CA MET A 1 2.08 14.64 15.45
C MET A 1 2.17 15.71 16.53
N GLN A 2 1.53 16.83 16.35
CA GLN A 2 1.54 17.93 17.29
C GLN A 2 0.12 18.22 17.78
N ASP A 3 0.00 18.65 19.03
CA ASP A 3 -1.26 19.20 19.52
C ASP A 3 -1.43 20.67 19.08
N GLY A 4 -2.56 21.28 19.42
CA GLY A 4 -2.86 22.65 19.06
C GLY A 4 -1.98 23.70 19.74
N LEU A 5 -1.12 23.30 20.66
CA LEU A 5 -0.17 24.15 21.36
C LEU A 5 1.25 24.05 20.81
N GLY A 6 1.46 23.24 19.79
CA GLY A 6 2.75 23.05 19.16
C GLY A 6 3.65 21.98 19.80
N TYR A 7 3.14 21.22 20.76
CA TYR A 7 3.89 20.13 21.36
C TYR A 7 3.82 18.90 20.48
N SER A 8 4.95 18.20 20.35
CA SER A 8 5.02 16.90 19.66
C SER A 8 4.74 15.78 20.65
N PHE A 9 3.88 14.86 20.28
CA PHE A 9 3.68 13.64 21.04
C PHE A 9 4.67 12.57 20.56
N PRO A 10 5.14 11.67 21.47
CA PRO A 10 5.89 10.49 21.03
C PRO A 10 5.04 9.70 20.04
N MET A 11 5.65 9.35 18.93
CA MET A 11 5.01 8.58 17.87
C MET A 11 5.82 7.35 17.56
N TYR A 12 5.13 6.27 17.30
CA TYR A 12 5.74 5.03 16.81
C TYR A 12 5.28 4.81 15.38
N GLU A 13 6.18 4.34 14.56
CA GLU A 13 5.87 3.87 13.22
C GLU A 13 6.36 2.46 13.04
N THR A 14 5.54 1.64 12.38
CA THR A 14 5.90 0.30 11.98
C THR A 14 5.53 0.12 10.53
N ARG A 15 6.19 -0.80 9.85
CA ARG A 15 5.85 -1.15 8.48
C ARG A 15 6.08 -2.63 8.23
N VAL A 16 5.32 -3.16 7.29
CA VAL A 16 5.50 -4.51 6.77
C VAL A 16 5.62 -4.44 5.26
N GLU A 17 6.23 -5.46 4.67
CA GLU A 17 6.42 -5.56 3.22
C GLU A 17 5.77 -6.81 2.68
N ALA A 18 5.29 -6.71 1.44
CA ALA A 18 4.91 -7.84 0.62
C ALA A 18 5.22 -7.51 -0.83
N GLU A 19 5.15 -8.51 -1.69
CA GLU A 19 5.42 -8.37 -3.11
C GLU A 19 4.34 -9.06 -3.92
N PHE A 20 4.15 -8.60 -5.15
CA PHE A 20 3.39 -9.32 -6.15
C PHE A 20 3.95 -9.01 -7.53
N ALA A 21 3.79 -9.96 -8.46
CA ALA A 21 4.18 -9.80 -9.84
C ALA A 21 2.92 -9.67 -10.69
N ALA A 22 2.85 -8.65 -11.54
CA ALA A 22 1.70 -8.43 -12.39
C ALA A 22 2.08 -7.65 -13.63
N ALA A 23 1.21 -7.70 -14.64
CA ALA A 23 1.37 -6.94 -15.87
C ALA A 23 0.40 -5.77 -15.88
N HIS A 24 0.79 -4.68 -16.55
CA HIS A 24 -0.08 -3.53 -16.75
C HIS A 24 0.31 -2.75 -18.01
N PHE A 25 -0.59 -1.86 -18.43
CA PHE A 25 -0.30 -0.77 -19.36
C PHE A 25 -1.15 0.46 -18.97
N LEU A 26 -0.74 1.65 -19.42
CA LEU A 26 -1.50 2.89 -19.17
C LEU A 26 -2.19 3.29 -20.47
N ALA A 27 -3.51 3.24 -20.48
CA ALA A 27 -4.31 3.38 -21.70
C ALA A 27 -4.28 4.79 -22.31
N ASP A 28 -4.08 5.82 -21.48
CA ASP A 28 -4.13 7.22 -21.90
C ASP A 28 -2.75 7.88 -21.91
N PHE A 29 -1.68 7.10 -21.91
CA PHE A 29 -0.32 7.60 -21.90
C PHE A 29 0.38 7.22 -23.20
N HIS A 30 0.65 8.23 -24.06
CA HIS A 30 1.30 8.00 -25.35
C HIS A 30 2.77 7.70 -25.20
N GLY A 31 3.19 6.48 -25.59
CA GLY A 31 4.56 6.04 -25.51
C GLY A 31 4.65 4.59 -25.01
N LYS A 32 5.82 4.21 -24.46
CA LYS A 32 6.03 2.81 -24.11
C LYS A 32 5.20 2.34 -22.91
N CYS A 33 4.64 3.24 -22.11
CA CYS A 33 3.73 2.86 -21.02
C CYS A 33 2.38 2.36 -21.53
N GLU A 34 2.05 2.55 -22.81
CA GLU A 34 0.86 1.95 -23.43
C GLU A 34 1.07 0.49 -23.79
N ARG A 35 2.29 -0.02 -23.73
CA ARG A 35 2.58 -1.44 -23.97
C ARG A 35 2.43 -2.20 -22.67
N LEU A 36 1.97 -3.45 -22.79
CA LEU A 36 1.89 -4.34 -21.64
C LEU A 36 3.28 -4.57 -21.06
N GLN A 37 3.46 -4.27 -19.78
CA GLN A 37 4.72 -4.42 -19.06
C GLN A 37 4.50 -5.27 -17.81
N GLY A 38 5.47 -6.14 -17.51
CA GLY A 38 5.47 -6.91 -16.29
C GLY A 38 6.40 -6.27 -15.25
N HIS A 39 5.95 -6.22 -14.01
CA HIS A 39 6.71 -5.69 -12.88
C HIS A 39 6.63 -6.59 -11.66
N ASN A 40 7.69 -6.57 -10.87
CA ASN A 40 7.68 -7.11 -9.52
C ASN A 40 7.43 -5.92 -8.58
N TYR A 41 6.19 -5.79 -8.12
CA TYR A 41 5.81 -4.71 -7.23
C TYR A 41 6.22 -5.02 -5.81
N ARG A 42 6.89 -4.08 -5.16
CA ARG A 42 7.15 -4.13 -3.73
C ARG A 42 6.20 -3.18 -3.03
N VAL A 43 5.51 -3.68 -2.02
CA VAL A 43 4.48 -2.94 -1.32
C VAL A 43 4.83 -2.83 0.15
N LEU A 44 4.76 -1.61 0.69
CA LEU A 44 4.98 -1.35 2.10
C LEU A 44 3.69 -0.77 2.68
N ALA A 45 3.20 -1.37 3.77
CA ALA A 45 2.09 -0.81 4.53
C ALA A 45 2.63 -0.25 5.83
N HIS A 46 2.30 1.00 6.11
CA HIS A 46 2.79 1.77 7.26
C HIS A 46 1.68 2.00 8.27
N ALA A 47 1.99 1.80 9.53
CA ALA A 47 1.13 2.14 10.64
C ALA A 47 1.85 3.13 11.55
N ARG A 48 1.10 4.03 12.18
CA ARG A 48 1.66 4.97 13.15
C ARG A 48 0.64 5.27 14.25
N GLY A 49 1.14 5.62 15.41
CA GLY A 49 0.32 6.00 16.53
C GLY A 49 1.17 6.30 17.77
N ASP A 50 0.53 6.79 18.80
CA ASP A 50 1.18 7.20 20.04
C ASP A 50 0.86 6.26 21.22
N VAL A 51 -0.03 5.30 21.03
CA VAL A 51 -0.47 4.37 22.07
C VAL A 51 -0.02 2.96 21.74
N LEU A 52 0.64 2.33 22.68
CA LEU A 52 1.03 0.91 22.60
C LEU A 52 0.06 0.06 23.41
N ASP A 53 -0.11 -1.17 22.99
CA ASP A 53 -0.91 -2.16 23.75
C ASP A 53 -0.14 -2.68 24.97
N GLU A 54 -0.74 -3.63 25.70
CA GLU A 54 -0.13 -4.21 26.88
C GLU A 54 1.18 -4.93 26.61
N GLY A 55 1.36 -5.43 25.38
CA GLY A 55 2.59 -6.07 24.95
C GLY A 55 3.67 -5.09 24.50
N GLY A 56 3.39 -3.79 24.53
CA GLY A 56 4.31 -2.76 24.06
C GLY A 56 4.33 -2.61 22.54
N MET A 57 3.28 -3.03 21.84
CA MET A 57 3.20 -3.00 20.39
C MET A 57 2.16 -1.99 19.91
N LEU A 58 2.48 -1.29 18.82
CA LEU A 58 1.52 -0.44 18.11
C LEU A 58 0.43 -1.33 17.47
N LEU A 59 0.84 -2.43 16.89
CA LEU A 59 -0.01 -3.50 16.37
C LEU A 59 0.85 -4.74 16.14
N ASP A 60 0.19 -5.87 15.98
CA ASP A 60 0.85 -7.13 15.67
C ASP A 60 1.32 -7.12 14.20
N PHE A 61 2.63 -7.24 13.97
CA PHE A 61 3.19 -7.32 12.62
C PHE A 61 2.58 -8.47 11.82
N GLY A 62 2.34 -9.61 12.43
CA GLY A 62 1.78 -10.78 11.75
C GLY A 62 0.39 -10.53 11.20
N ILE A 63 -0.43 -9.78 11.94
CA ILE A 63 -1.78 -9.42 11.50
C ILE A 63 -1.71 -8.48 10.30
N LEU A 64 -0.92 -7.42 10.38
CA LEU A 64 -0.78 -6.47 9.28
C LEU A 64 -0.15 -7.13 8.06
N LYS A 65 0.91 -7.90 8.27
CA LYS A 65 1.62 -8.57 7.17
C LYS A 65 0.74 -9.62 6.49
N GLY A 66 -0.06 -10.36 7.26
CA GLY A 66 -1.01 -11.33 6.73
C GLY A 66 -2.07 -10.67 5.85
N ALA A 67 -2.65 -9.57 6.31
CA ALA A 67 -3.63 -8.82 5.53
C ALA A 67 -3.00 -8.27 4.25
N LEU A 68 -1.79 -7.70 4.33
CA LEU A 68 -1.09 -7.18 3.15
C LEU A 68 -0.79 -8.28 2.14
N ARG A 69 -0.33 -9.44 2.61
CA ARG A 69 -0.07 -10.60 1.74
C ARG A 69 -1.34 -11.07 1.03
N ASP A 70 -2.47 -11.07 1.72
CA ASP A 70 -3.74 -11.48 1.11
C ASP A 70 -4.17 -10.52 0.01
N VAL A 71 -4.02 -9.22 0.23
CA VAL A 71 -4.32 -8.22 -0.79
C VAL A 71 -3.39 -8.38 -1.98
N CYS A 72 -2.10 -8.53 -1.74
CA CYS A 72 -1.11 -8.72 -2.81
C CYS A 72 -1.33 -10.02 -3.58
N ALA A 73 -1.73 -11.10 -2.90
CA ALA A 73 -2.00 -12.39 -3.54
C ALA A 73 -3.14 -12.28 -4.56
N ALA A 74 -4.14 -11.45 -4.29
CA ALA A 74 -5.25 -11.22 -5.22
C ALA A 74 -4.80 -10.50 -6.50
N LEU A 75 -3.71 -9.75 -6.45
CA LEU A 75 -3.15 -9.04 -7.60
C LEU A 75 -2.02 -9.81 -8.30
N ASP A 76 -1.48 -10.83 -7.64
CA ASP A 76 -0.31 -11.57 -8.10
C ASP A 76 -0.62 -12.36 -9.38
N HIS A 77 0.33 -12.36 -10.31
CA HIS A 77 0.24 -13.06 -11.60
C HIS A 77 -1.00 -12.68 -12.41
N SER A 78 -1.45 -11.42 -12.31
CA SER A 78 -2.62 -10.94 -13.03
C SER A 78 -2.26 -9.85 -14.03
N ASN A 79 -3.20 -9.56 -14.94
CA ASN A 79 -3.18 -8.35 -15.74
C ASN A 79 -4.03 -7.30 -15.02
N LEU A 80 -3.36 -6.29 -14.46
CA LEU A 80 -4.02 -5.29 -13.63
C LEU A 80 -5.05 -4.46 -14.41
N ASN A 81 -4.92 -4.35 -15.73
CA ASN A 81 -5.91 -3.65 -16.55
C ASN A 81 -7.28 -4.33 -16.56
N GLU A 82 -7.36 -5.60 -16.18
CA GLU A 82 -8.61 -6.33 -16.06
C GLU A 82 -9.31 -6.11 -14.71
N THR A 83 -8.64 -5.47 -13.76
CA THR A 83 -9.22 -5.13 -12.46
C THR A 83 -10.04 -3.86 -12.60
N LEU A 84 -11.35 -3.97 -12.37
CA LEU A 84 -12.30 -2.86 -12.62
C LEU A 84 -11.99 -1.62 -11.79
N GLU A 85 -11.52 -1.80 -10.55
CA GLU A 85 -11.22 -0.72 -9.62
C GLU A 85 -10.13 0.23 -10.14
N PHE A 86 -9.31 -0.21 -11.09
CA PHE A 86 -8.25 0.63 -11.65
C PHE A 86 -8.70 1.46 -12.86
N LEU A 87 -9.96 1.34 -13.28
CA LEU A 87 -10.51 2.12 -14.38
C LEU A 87 -9.67 2.03 -15.66
N ASN A 88 -9.10 0.85 -15.92
CA ASN A 88 -8.21 0.58 -17.05
C ASN A 88 -6.89 1.39 -17.03
N ASN A 89 -6.54 2.00 -15.92
CA ASN A 89 -5.29 2.72 -15.73
C ASN A 89 -4.67 2.36 -14.37
N PRO A 90 -4.06 1.16 -14.25
CA PRO A 90 -3.48 0.70 -12.99
C PRO A 90 -2.10 1.34 -12.76
N SER A 91 -2.08 2.63 -12.54
CA SER A 91 -0.88 3.35 -12.14
C SER A 91 -0.43 2.91 -10.74
N ALA A 92 0.83 3.15 -10.40
CA ALA A 92 1.32 2.86 -9.06
C ALA A 92 0.51 3.60 -7.99
N GLU A 93 0.06 4.82 -8.30
CA GLU A 93 -0.79 5.62 -7.42
C GLU A 93 -2.13 4.95 -7.15
N ARG A 94 -2.80 4.46 -8.18
CA ARG A 94 -4.08 3.76 -8.03
C ARG A 94 -3.94 2.43 -7.32
N ILE A 95 -2.87 1.71 -7.59
CA ILE A 95 -2.56 0.47 -6.89
C ILE A 95 -2.36 0.74 -5.40
N ALA A 96 -1.59 1.80 -5.06
CA ALA A 96 -1.35 2.15 -3.67
C ALA A 96 -2.66 2.47 -2.93
N ARG A 97 -3.54 3.26 -3.53
CA ARG A 97 -4.84 3.58 -2.95
C ARG A 97 -5.73 2.34 -2.80
N TYR A 98 -5.78 1.50 -3.81
CA TYR A 98 -6.54 0.26 -3.76
C TYR A 98 -6.11 -0.63 -2.59
N ILE A 99 -4.78 -0.80 -2.44
CA ILE A 99 -4.25 -1.62 -1.34
C ILE A 99 -4.57 -0.97 0.00
N PHE A 100 -4.43 0.35 0.12
CA PHE A 100 -4.79 1.07 1.33
C PHE A 100 -6.25 0.83 1.71
N ASP A 101 -7.17 1.01 0.76
CA ASP A 101 -8.60 0.83 1.00
C ASP A 101 -8.92 -0.61 1.40
N GLU A 102 -8.28 -1.60 0.77
CA GLU A 102 -8.47 -3.01 1.11
C GLU A 102 -7.94 -3.34 2.50
N LEU A 103 -6.81 -2.77 2.90
CA LEU A 103 -6.30 -2.94 4.27
C LEU A 103 -7.25 -2.33 5.30
N LYS A 104 -7.83 -1.17 5.02
CA LYS A 104 -8.79 -0.54 5.93
C LYS A 104 -10.07 -1.35 6.08
N LYS A 105 -10.52 -2.01 5.02
CA LYS A 105 -11.67 -2.93 5.09
C LYS A 105 -11.38 -4.13 5.97
N ARG A 106 -10.18 -4.71 5.85
CA ARG A 106 -9.79 -5.92 6.58
C ARG A 106 -9.44 -5.62 8.03
N LEU A 107 -8.82 -4.47 8.28
CA LEU A 107 -8.32 -4.06 9.59
C LEU A 107 -8.80 -2.65 9.91
N PRO A 108 -10.12 -2.46 10.14
CA PRO A 108 -10.67 -1.11 10.29
C PRO A 108 -10.15 -0.35 11.50
N ASN A 109 -9.66 -1.07 12.53
CA ASN A 109 -9.15 -0.44 13.76
C ASN A 109 -7.63 -0.35 13.78
N ALA A 110 -6.93 -0.85 12.77
CA ALA A 110 -5.48 -0.74 12.70
C ALA A 110 -5.07 0.67 12.25
N PRO A 111 -4.02 1.24 12.85
CA PRO A 111 -3.61 2.61 12.55
C PRO A 111 -2.77 2.71 11.27
N VAL A 112 -3.22 2.08 10.20
CA VAL A 112 -2.58 2.17 8.89
C VAL A 112 -2.83 3.57 8.34
N TRP A 113 -1.75 4.26 7.93
CA TRP A 113 -1.85 5.61 7.42
C TRP A 113 -1.30 5.80 6.02
N ALA A 114 -0.48 4.86 5.52
CA ALA A 114 0.14 4.99 4.20
C ALA A 114 0.43 3.63 3.59
N VAL A 115 0.38 3.57 2.27
CA VAL A 115 0.86 2.44 1.48
C VAL A 115 1.79 2.97 0.40
N ASP A 116 2.97 2.38 0.30
CA ASP A 116 3.92 2.62 -0.78
C ASP A 116 3.88 1.47 -1.78
N VAL A 117 3.90 1.81 -3.05
CA VAL A 117 4.02 0.84 -4.13
C VAL A 117 5.25 1.20 -4.97
N TYR A 118 6.21 0.29 -4.99
CA TYR A 118 7.39 0.38 -5.85
C TYR A 118 7.11 -0.41 -7.13
N GLU A 119 7.00 0.29 -8.23
CA GLU A 119 6.90 -0.34 -9.54
C GLU A 119 8.27 -0.87 -9.98
N THR A 120 9.32 -0.12 -9.63
CA THR A 120 10.71 -0.49 -9.77
C THR A 120 11.43 -0.19 -8.44
N PRO A 121 12.68 -0.67 -8.24
CA PRO A 121 13.41 -0.33 -7.01
C PRO A 121 13.63 1.18 -6.81
N THR A 122 13.51 1.97 -7.86
CA THR A 122 13.80 3.42 -7.81
C THR A 122 12.60 4.31 -8.05
N SER A 123 11.39 3.73 -8.24
CA SER A 123 10.18 4.50 -8.53
C SER A 123 9.04 4.06 -7.61
N ARG A 124 8.59 5.00 -6.79
CA ARG A 124 7.59 4.72 -5.76
C ARG A 124 6.44 5.72 -5.82
N ALA A 125 5.22 5.21 -5.66
CA ALA A 125 4.05 6.03 -5.34
C ALA A 125 3.59 5.73 -3.92
N ARG A 126 3.09 6.74 -3.23
CA ARG A 126 2.49 6.59 -1.90
C ARG A 126 1.09 7.16 -1.90
N TYR A 127 0.15 6.39 -1.35
CA TYR A 127 -1.15 6.89 -0.96
C TYR A 127 -1.22 6.96 0.56
N TYR A 128 -1.69 8.08 1.11
CA TYR A 128 -1.81 8.27 2.55
C TYR A 128 -2.99 9.15 2.92
N GLU A 129 -3.44 9.00 4.14
CA GLU A 129 -4.50 9.82 4.74
C GLU A 129 -4.12 10.31 6.14
#